data_8acf32c47884ee45c0dcc6c9deae16a7
#
_entry.id   8acf32c47884ee45c0dcc6c9deae16a7
#
_cell.length_a   1.000
_cell.length_b   1.000
_cell.length_c   1.000
_cell.angle_alpha   90.00
_cell.angle_beta   90.00
_cell.angle_gamma   90.00
#
_symmetry.space_group_name_H-M   'P 1'
#
loop_
_entity.id
_entity.type
_entity.pdbx_description
1 polymer ?
#
loop_
_entity_poly.entity_id
_entity_poly.type
_entity_poly.pdbx_seq_one_letter_code
_entity_poly.pdbx_strand_id
1 'polypeptide(L)'
;MPELATREFWKDLQPIPDCFKPDAKPEVYLRNAPTEDERLYVPFTETVKSRPLWISPSENRWCDILMATSAGLVNRHYHPHEVFAYTISGKWGYLEHDWTATAGDFVYETPGEGHTLVAYEHEQPMRAFFIVKGPLVWLDEKGNADGI
;
A
#
# COMPACT_ATOMS: atom_id res chain seq x y z
N MET A 1 -13.51 28.54 13.99
CA MET A 1 -13.96 29.61 13.13
C MET A 1 -14.72 29.06 11.95
N PRO A 2 -16.06 29.16 12.02
CA PRO A 2 -16.90 28.55 11.00
C PRO A 2 -16.60 29.05 9.57
N GLU A 3 -16.27 30.32 9.41
CA GLU A 3 -16.03 30.94 8.11
C GLU A 3 -14.80 30.32 7.41
N LEU A 4 -13.82 29.87 8.18
CA LEU A 4 -12.60 29.26 7.61
C LEU A 4 -12.85 27.89 6.98
N ALA A 5 -13.98 27.26 7.30
CA ALA A 5 -14.33 25.96 6.74
C ALA A 5 -15.17 26.07 5.46
N THR A 6 -15.51 27.26 5.00
CA THR A 6 -16.34 27.46 3.82
C THR A 6 -15.50 27.80 2.59
N ARG A 7 -15.94 27.35 1.42
CA ARG A 7 -15.30 27.72 0.16
C ARG A 7 -15.38 29.23 -0.11
N GLU A 8 -16.38 29.91 0.44
CA GLU A 8 -16.51 31.35 0.29
C GLU A 8 -15.32 32.10 0.88
N PHE A 9 -14.80 31.61 2.01
CA PHE A 9 -13.62 32.23 2.61
C PHE A 9 -12.38 32.10 1.72
N TRP A 10 -12.25 30.95 1.02
CA TRP A 10 -11.04 30.63 0.27
C TRP A 10 -11.05 31.09 -1.18
N LYS A 11 -12.19 31.52 -1.72
CA LYS A 11 -12.32 31.85 -3.14
C LYS A 11 -11.43 32.98 -3.61
N ASP A 12 -11.08 33.90 -2.70
CA ASP A 12 -10.25 35.06 -3.03
C ASP A 12 -8.76 34.83 -2.76
N LEU A 13 -8.40 33.67 -2.25
CA LEU A 13 -7.00 33.35 -2.03
C LEU A 13 -6.28 33.11 -3.35
N GLN A 14 -5.15 33.74 -3.49
CA GLN A 14 -4.34 33.57 -4.70
C GLN A 14 -3.35 32.41 -4.50
N PRO A 15 -3.10 31.63 -5.55
CA PRO A 15 -2.05 30.61 -5.47
C PRO A 15 -0.69 31.26 -5.24
N ILE A 16 0.21 30.54 -4.59
CA ILE A 16 1.59 30.99 -4.39
C ILE A 16 2.42 30.39 -5.52
N PRO A 17 2.77 31.18 -6.56
CA PRO A 17 3.38 30.63 -7.77
C PRO A 17 4.69 29.88 -7.52
N ASP A 18 5.49 30.36 -6.57
CA ASP A 18 6.80 29.80 -6.31
C ASP A 18 6.75 28.45 -5.60
N CYS A 19 5.57 28.03 -5.13
CA CYS A 19 5.40 26.71 -4.55
C CYS A 19 5.30 25.61 -5.59
N PHE A 20 5.04 25.96 -6.86
CA PHE A 20 4.89 25.00 -7.92
C PHE A 20 6.27 24.66 -8.54
N LYS A 21 6.54 23.36 -8.64
CA LYS A 21 7.75 22.87 -9.29
C LYS A 21 7.40 22.35 -10.68
N PRO A 22 8.15 22.77 -11.74
CA PRO A 22 7.83 22.36 -13.11
C PRO A 22 7.83 20.83 -13.31
N ASP A 23 8.62 20.10 -12.55
CA ASP A 23 8.70 18.64 -12.64
C ASP A 23 7.81 17.93 -11.61
N ALA A 24 6.94 18.67 -10.92
CA ALA A 24 6.03 18.09 -9.96
C ALA A 24 5.04 17.16 -10.67
N LYS A 25 4.80 16.00 -10.06
CA LYS A 25 3.80 15.07 -10.56
C LYS A 25 2.40 15.61 -10.30
N PRO A 26 1.45 15.35 -11.19
CA PRO A 26 0.08 15.85 -10.99
C PRO A 26 -0.57 15.21 -9.77
N GLU A 27 -1.49 15.96 -9.18
CA GLU A 27 -2.31 15.48 -8.08
C GLU A 27 -3.16 14.29 -8.54
N VAL A 28 -3.33 13.31 -7.64
CA VAL A 28 -4.20 12.17 -7.85
C VAL A 28 -5.24 12.13 -6.74
N TYR A 29 -6.50 12.04 -7.12
CA TYR A 29 -7.59 11.84 -6.18
C TYR A 29 -8.39 10.60 -6.58
N LEU A 30 -8.47 9.64 -5.67
CA LEU A 30 -9.23 8.40 -5.88
C LEU A 30 -10.26 8.27 -4.76
N ARG A 31 -11.53 8.37 -5.16
CA ARG A 31 -12.61 8.17 -4.21
C ARG A 31 -12.69 6.69 -3.83
N ASN A 32 -12.90 6.43 -2.53
CA ASN A 32 -13.05 5.08 -2.01
C ASN A 32 -11.89 4.16 -2.43
N ALA A 33 -10.67 4.58 -2.08
CA ALA A 33 -9.47 3.82 -2.43
C ALA A 33 -9.55 2.34 -2.00
N PRO A 34 -10.04 2.01 -0.78
CA PRO A 34 -10.16 0.61 -0.37
C PRO A 34 -11.48 -0.04 -0.80
N THR A 35 -11.93 0.26 -2.01
CA THR A 35 -13.21 -0.23 -2.54
C THR A 35 -13.36 -1.75 -2.38
N GLU A 36 -14.62 -2.21 -2.30
CA GLU A 36 -14.95 -3.62 -2.33
C GLU A 36 -15.17 -4.14 -3.75
N ASP A 37 -15.13 -3.27 -4.76
CA ASP A 37 -15.30 -3.66 -6.15
C ASP A 37 -14.06 -4.39 -6.66
N GLU A 38 -14.12 -5.71 -6.70
CA GLU A 38 -12.99 -6.55 -7.08
C GLU A 38 -12.51 -6.33 -8.51
N ARG A 39 -13.33 -5.70 -9.37
CA ARG A 39 -12.92 -5.39 -10.74
C ARG A 39 -11.80 -4.36 -10.80
N LEU A 40 -11.61 -3.59 -9.73
CA LEU A 40 -10.56 -2.57 -9.65
C LEU A 40 -9.25 -3.14 -9.07
N TYR A 41 -9.21 -4.42 -8.77
CA TYR A 41 -8.04 -5.10 -8.29
C TYR A 41 -7.47 -6.01 -9.36
N VAL A 42 -6.15 -6.10 -9.42
CA VAL A 42 -5.46 -7.01 -10.33
C VAL A 42 -4.78 -8.11 -9.51
N PRO A 43 -4.60 -9.31 -10.08
CA PRO A 43 -3.89 -10.37 -9.37
C PRO A 43 -2.45 -9.94 -9.06
N PHE A 44 -2.05 -10.13 -7.81
CA PHE A 44 -0.69 -9.90 -7.37
C PHE A 44 0.02 -11.24 -7.13
N THR A 45 -0.62 -12.11 -6.37
CA THR A 45 -0.26 -13.51 -6.24
C THR A 45 -1.49 -14.36 -6.55
N GLU A 46 -1.38 -15.65 -6.40
CA GLU A 46 -2.50 -16.55 -6.65
C GLU A 46 -3.71 -16.23 -5.75
N THR A 47 -3.46 -15.75 -4.53
CA THR A 47 -4.52 -15.56 -3.52
C THR A 47 -4.67 -14.11 -3.07
N VAL A 48 -3.80 -13.20 -3.50
CA VAL A 48 -3.83 -11.79 -3.09
C VAL A 48 -3.90 -10.91 -4.32
N LYS A 49 -4.77 -9.92 -4.27
CA LYS A 49 -4.95 -8.93 -5.33
C LYS A 49 -4.43 -7.57 -4.89
N SER A 50 -4.09 -6.74 -5.86
CA SER A 50 -3.63 -5.38 -5.63
C SER A 50 -4.48 -4.39 -6.40
N ARG A 51 -4.88 -3.30 -5.73
CA ARG A 51 -5.40 -2.12 -6.40
C ARG A 51 -4.29 -1.07 -6.42
N PRO A 52 -3.63 -0.86 -7.55
CA PRO A 52 -2.66 0.23 -7.65
C PRO A 52 -3.36 1.57 -7.52
N LEU A 53 -2.84 2.45 -6.68
CA LEU A 53 -3.37 3.80 -6.49
C LEU A 53 -2.51 4.85 -7.17
N TRP A 54 -1.21 4.68 -7.12
CA TRP A 54 -0.25 5.61 -7.70
C TRP A 54 1.04 4.86 -7.98
N ILE A 55 1.59 5.08 -9.16
CA ILE A 55 2.80 4.41 -9.63
C ILE A 55 3.74 5.44 -10.24
N SER A 56 5.00 5.40 -9.84
CA SER A 56 6.06 6.21 -10.43
C SER A 56 7.19 5.31 -10.93
N PRO A 57 7.17 4.93 -12.20
CA PRO A 57 8.23 4.07 -12.74
C PRO A 57 9.63 4.67 -12.66
N SER A 58 9.73 5.98 -12.87
CA SER A 58 11.03 6.67 -12.83
C SER A 58 11.67 6.66 -11.44
N GLU A 59 10.85 6.59 -10.39
CA GLU A 59 11.33 6.53 -9.01
C GLU A 59 11.28 5.11 -8.44
N ASN A 60 10.72 4.17 -9.19
CA ASN A 60 10.47 2.80 -8.74
C ASN A 60 9.69 2.77 -7.42
N ARG A 61 8.60 3.55 -7.38
CA ARG A 61 7.76 3.70 -6.19
C ARG A 61 6.30 3.50 -6.56
N TRP A 62 5.52 2.98 -5.61
CA TRP A 62 4.08 2.84 -5.79
C TRP A 62 3.34 2.82 -4.46
N CYS A 63 2.06 3.11 -4.55
CA CYS A 63 1.11 2.93 -3.46
C CYS A 63 0.01 2.03 -3.96
N ASP A 64 -0.35 1.04 -3.18
CA ASP A 64 -1.44 0.15 -3.54
C ASP A 64 -2.20 -0.33 -2.30
N ILE A 65 -3.31 -0.99 -2.54
CA ILE A 65 -4.03 -1.71 -1.51
C ILE A 65 -3.98 -3.18 -1.86
N LEU A 66 -3.40 -3.98 -0.98
CA LEU A 66 -3.49 -5.43 -1.09
C LEU A 66 -4.80 -5.90 -0.46
N MET A 67 -5.42 -6.87 -1.11
CA MET A 67 -6.70 -7.43 -0.67
C MET A 67 -6.70 -8.96 -0.81
N ALA A 68 -7.23 -9.61 0.22
CA ALA A 68 -7.51 -11.04 0.17
C ALA A 68 -8.89 -11.27 0.80
N THR A 69 -9.79 -11.92 0.06
CA THR A 69 -11.17 -12.18 0.53
C THR A 69 -11.25 -13.39 1.45
N SER A 70 -10.22 -14.22 1.46
CA SER A 70 -10.07 -15.37 2.35
C SER A 70 -8.61 -15.49 2.72
N ALA A 71 -8.19 -16.65 3.26
CA ALA A 71 -6.78 -16.87 3.54
C ALA A 71 -5.94 -16.64 2.27
N GLY A 72 -4.85 -15.91 2.40
CA GLY A 72 -4.00 -15.54 1.27
C GLY A 72 -2.54 -15.55 1.65
N LEU A 73 -1.70 -15.60 0.61
CA LEU A 73 -0.26 -15.71 0.79
C LEU A 73 0.45 -14.83 -0.25
N VAL A 74 1.40 -14.04 0.21
CA VAL A 74 2.42 -13.44 -0.65
C VAL A 74 3.73 -14.15 -0.34
N ASN A 75 4.28 -14.84 -1.32
CA ASN A 75 5.46 -15.67 -1.17
C ASN A 75 6.63 -14.87 -0.58
N ARG A 76 7.58 -15.59 0.01
CA ARG A 76 8.71 -14.96 0.68
C ARG A 76 9.47 -14.02 -0.24
N HIS A 77 9.73 -12.82 0.25
CA HIS A 77 10.40 -11.77 -0.52
C HIS A 77 11.06 -10.79 0.45
N TYR A 78 11.85 -9.88 -0.11
CA TYR A 78 12.31 -8.73 0.66
C TYR A 78 12.26 -7.47 -0.19
N HIS A 79 12.28 -6.33 0.47
CA HIS A 79 12.38 -5.01 -0.16
C HIS A 79 13.74 -4.41 0.21
N PRO A 80 14.58 -4.02 -0.76
CA PRO A 80 15.83 -3.32 -0.46
C PRO A 80 15.62 -1.97 0.22
N HIS A 81 14.42 -1.39 0.05
CA HIS A 81 14.06 -0.11 0.63
C HIS A 81 12.89 -0.26 1.61
N GLU A 82 12.58 0.81 2.32
CA GLU A 82 11.53 0.79 3.34
C GLU A 82 10.13 0.66 2.75
N VAL A 83 9.24 0.10 3.54
CA VAL A 83 7.83 -0.05 3.20
C VAL A 83 7.00 0.39 4.41
N PHE A 84 5.92 1.09 4.14
CA PHE A 84 4.93 1.46 5.15
C PHE A 84 3.61 0.77 4.83
N ALA A 85 2.92 0.31 5.85
CA ALA A 85 1.62 -0.30 5.70
C ALA A 85 0.64 0.20 6.76
N TYR A 86 -0.60 0.39 6.35
CA TYR A 86 -1.69 0.74 7.25
C TYR A 86 -2.86 -0.20 6.97
N THR A 87 -3.34 -0.89 8.01
CA THR A 87 -4.41 -1.88 7.86
C THR A 87 -5.78 -1.22 7.88
N ILE A 88 -6.57 -1.51 6.86
CA ILE A 88 -7.92 -0.98 6.68
C ILE A 88 -8.95 -1.96 7.26
N SER A 89 -8.81 -3.24 6.94
CA SER A 89 -9.75 -4.28 7.39
C SER A 89 -9.08 -5.65 7.37
N GLY A 90 -9.73 -6.61 7.99
CA GLY A 90 -9.26 -7.98 8.01
C GLY A 90 -8.11 -8.19 8.99
N LYS A 91 -7.34 -9.24 8.74
CA LYS A 91 -6.22 -9.63 9.60
C LYS A 91 -5.10 -10.20 8.75
N TRP A 92 -3.88 -9.73 8.98
CA TRP A 92 -2.71 -10.20 8.25
C TRP A 92 -1.46 -10.12 9.12
N GLY A 93 -0.38 -10.70 8.66
CA GLY A 93 0.89 -10.62 9.34
C GLY A 93 2.00 -11.21 8.50
N TYR A 94 3.19 -11.30 9.08
CA TYR A 94 4.33 -11.99 8.49
C TYR A 94 4.64 -13.22 9.32
N LEU A 95 4.87 -14.35 8.63
CA LEU A 95 5.20 -15.60 9.33
C LEU A 95 6.45 -15.48 10.21
N GLU A 96 7.34 -14.58 9.83
CA GLU A 96 8.62 -14.35 10.51
C GLU A 96 8.50 -13.49 11.77
N HIS A 97 7.32 -12.92 12.03
CA HIS A 97 7.06 -12.07 13.19
C HIS A 97 5.95 -12.63 14.06
N ASP A 98 5.89 -12.21 15.31
CA ASP A 98 4.91 -12.69 16.28
C ASP A 98 3.67 -11.78 16.41
N TRP A 99 3.62 -10.68 15.65
CA TRP A 99 2.47 -9.80 15.64
C TRP A 99 1.55 -10.10 14.45
N THR A 100 0.29 -9.74 14.59
CA THR A 100 -0.67 -9.68 13.49
C THR A 100 -1.33 -8.31 13.49
N ALA A 101 -1.72 -7.84 12.30
CA ALA A 101 -2.30 -6.52 12.11
C ALA A 101 -3.78 -6.62 11.80
N THR A 102 -4.58 -5.78 12.46
CA THR A 102 -6.00 -5.61 12.19
C THR A 102 -6.29 -4.13 11.94
N ALA A 103 -7.55 -3.78 11.68
CA ALA A 103 -7.93 -2.41 11.29
C ALA A 103 -7.31 -1.36 12.22
N GLY A 104 -6.63 -0.38 11.62
CA GLY A 104 -5.98 0.71 12.33
C GLY A 104 -4.52 0.46 12.66
N ASP A 105 -3.99 -0.73 12.43
CA ASP A 105 -2.62 -1.05 12.78
C ASP A 105 -1.64 -0.57 11.71
N PHE A 106 -0.52 -0.03 12.16
CA PHE A 106 0.54 0.51 11.32
C PHE A 106 1.78 -0.36 11.39
N VAL A 107 2.43 -0.55 10.24
CA VAL A 107 3.68 -1.31 10.13
C VAL A 107 4.71 -0.51 9.35
N TYR A 108 5.92 -0.45 9.89
CA TYR A 108 7.11 -0.05 9.16
C TYR A 108 7.97 -1.29 8.94
N GLU A 109 8.32 -1.58 7.69
CA GLU A 109 9.11 -2.76 7.33
C GLU A 109 10.57 -2.38 7.13
N THR A 110 11.44 -3.03 7.89
CA THR A 110 12.88 -2.81 7.81
C THR A 110 13.41 -3.23 6.43
N PRO A 111 14.19 -2.37 5.76
CA PRO A 111 14.80 -2.73 4.48
C PRO A 111 15.64 -3.99 4.58
N GLY A 112 15.53 -4.85 3.58
CA GLY A 112 16.34 -6.06 3.45
C GLY A 112 15.88 -7.26 4.25
N GLU A 113 14.82 -7.12 5.03
CA GLU A 113 14.29 -8.25 5.81
C GLU A 113 13.40 -9.13 4.93
N GLY A 114 13.70 -10.42 4.88
CA GLY A 114 12.89 -11.39 4.16
C GLY A 114 11.65 -11.77 4.97
N HIS A 115 10.48 -11.73 4.34
CA HIS A 115 9.24 -12.07 5.02
C HIS A 115 8.20 -12.64 4.07
N THR A 116 7.27 -13.37 4.66
CA THR A 116 6.15 -14.02 3.99
C THR A 116 4.85 -13.44 4.53
N LEU A 117 4.12 -12.72 3.70
CA LEU A 117 2.85 -12.13 4.10
C LEU A 117 1.74 -13.18 4.09
N VAL A 118 0.97 -13.23 5.15
CA VAL A 118 -0.20 -14.10 5.25
C VAL A 118 -1.42 -13.26 5.61
N ALA A 119 -2.48 -13.43 4.84
CA ALA A 119 -3.81 -12.93 5.18
C ALA A 119 -4.56 -14.07 5.86
N TYR A 120 -5.12 -13.81 7.02
CA TYR A 120 -5.84 -14.81 7.81
C TYR A 120 -7.33 -14.73 7.55
N GLU A 121 -8.02 -15.84 7.76
CA GLU A 121 -9.49 -15.84 7.76
C GLU A 121 -9.99 -14.83 8.78
N HIS A 122 -11.00 -14.05 8.37
CA HIS A 122 -11.57 -13.00 9.19
C HIS A 122 -12.96 -12.66 8.68
N GLU A 123 -13.75 -12.01 9.51
CA GLU A 123 -15.10 -11.57 9.13
C GLU A 123 -15.08 -10.58 7.96
N GLN A 124 -14.03 -9.75 7.90
CA GLN A 124 -13.82 -8.78 6.83
C GLN A 124 -12.66 -9.22 5.94
N PRO A 125 -12.73 -8.92 4.63
CA PRO A 125 -11.57 -9.17 3.78
C PRO A 125 -10.36 -8.38 4.26
N MET A 126 -9.18 -8.98 4.12
CA MET A 126 -7.94 -8.26 4.39
C MET A 126 -7.77 -7.16 3.35
N ARG A 127 -7.58 -5.94 3.82
CA ARG A 127 -7.19 -4.80 2.99
C ARG A 127 -6.17 -3.98 3.74
N ALA A 128 -5.03 -3.74 3.12
CA ALA A 128 -3.96 -2.94 3.71
C ALA A 128 -3.36 -2.03 2.65
N PHE A 129 -3.16 -0.78 3.02
CA PHE A 129 -2.54 0.23 2.17
C PHE A 129 -1.03 0.17 2.36
N PHE A 130 -0.29 0.06 1.25
CA PHE A 130 1.16 -0.01 1.25
C PHE A 130 1.77 1.14 0.48
N ILE A 131 2.86 1.69 1.01
CA ILE A 131 3.74 2.61 0.32
C ILE A 131 5.06 1.87 0.13
N VAL A 132 5.45 1.65 -1.13
CA VAL A 132 6.58 0.79 -1.46
C VAL A 132 7.56 1.54 -2.36
N LYS A 133 8.83 1.42 -2.03
CA LYS A 133 9.92 1.77 -2.95
C LYS A 133 10.58 0.46 -3.37
N GLY A 134 10.52 0.17 -4.66
CA GLY A 134 11.02 -1.08 -5.20
C GLY A 134 12.54 -1.15 -5.29
N PRO A 135 13.05 -2.27 -5.74
CA PRO A 135 12.32 -3.42 -6.23
C PRO A 135 11.76 -4.29 -5.10
N LEU A 136 10.94 -5.27 -5.47
CA LEU A 136 10.56 -6.38 -4.62
C LEU A 136 11.33 -7.59 -5.14
N VAL A 137 12.04 -8.30 -4.27
CA VAL A 137 12.88 -9.42 -4.66
C VAL A 137 12.30 -10.71 -4.08
N TRP A 138 11.85 -11.60 -4.96
CA TRP A 138 11.30 -12.88 -4.56
C TRP A 138 12.42 -13.81 -4.08
N LEU A 139 12.15 -14.60 -3.05
CA LEU A 139 13.09 -15.56 -2.48
C LEU A 139 12.56 -16.97 -2.64
N ASP A 140 13.48 -17.92 -2.86
CA ASP A 140 13.13 -19.33 -2.81
C ASP A 140 13.10 -19.84 -1.36
N GLU A 141 12.85 -21.13 -1.19
CA GLU A 141 12.76 -21.77 0.13
C GLU A 141 14.07 -21.68 0.93
N LYS A 142 15.19 -21.51 0.26
CA LYS A 142 16.51 -21.43 0.89
C LYS A 142 16.93 -20.00 1.16
N GLY A 143 16.11 -19.00 0.77
CA GLY A 143 16.42 -17.60 0.94
C GLY A 143 17.25 -17.01 -0.20
N ASN A 144 17.40 -17.71 -1.31
CA ASN A 144 18.10 -17.18 -2.48
C ASN A 144 17.14 -16.37 -3.35
N ALA A 145 17.65 -15.34 -4.01
CA ALA A 145 16.84 -14.55 -4.93
C ALA A 145 16.35 -15.42 -6.09
N ASP A 146 15.03 -15.39 -6.30
CA ASP A 146 14.34 -16.20 -7.30
C ASP A 146 13.75 -15.36 -8.43
N GLY A 147 13.68 -14.03 -8.23
CA GLY A 147 13.17 -13.11 -9.23
C GLY A 147 13.05 -11.71 -8.68
N ILE A 148 12.88 -10.75 -9.59
CA ILE A 148 12.74 -9.35 -9.25
C ILE A 148 11.41 -8.82 -9.80
#